data_2cac32ecd6650615c8b69e194e172d44
#
_entry.id   2cac32ecd6650615c8b69e194e172d44
#
_cell.length_a   1.000
_cell.length_b   1.000
_cell.length_c   1.000
_cell.angle_alpha   90.00
_cell.angle_beta   90.00
_cell.angle_gamma   90.00
#
_symmetry.space_group_name_H-M   'P 1'
#
loop_
_entity.id
_entity.type
_entity.pdbx_description
1 polymer ?
#
loop_
_entity_poly.entity_id
_entity_poly.type
_entity_poly.pdbx_seq_one_letter_code
_entity_poly.pdbx_strand_id
1 'polypeptide(L)'
;GTGMRNTHLLAIAPTVSNSVICGGISAGIEPLPANIYTFNGAKGTFIRKNKSLEALLIKKGENKNKWWDQMLQDGGSAQNLPDSVLTPEEKELFLTFPEINQLELVRQAAIRQKYIDQTQSLNLSFDPNDSPKWINQVHMEAWKLGIKTLYYLRTDSVIKGDLGSRMAECVSCDG
;
A
#
# COMPACT_ATOMS: atom_id res chain seq x y z
N GLY A 1 35.60 22.11 12.12
CA GLY A 1 34.26 21.84 11.60
C GLY A 1 33.25 21.92 12.72
N THR A 2 32.14 22.61 12.52
CA THR A 2 31.01 22.63 13.45
C THR A 2 30.28 21.29 13.33
N GLY A 3 30.30 20.47 14.37
CA GLY A 3 29.55 19.23 14.43
C GLY A 3 28.03 19.47 14.35
N MET A 4 27.26 18.47 13.95
CA MET A 4 25.80 18.53 14.02
C MET A 4 25.31 18.21 15.44
N ARG A 5 24.31 18.93 15.89
CA ARG A 5 23.71 18.72 17.22
C ARG A 5 22.98 17.38 17.30
N ASN A 6 22.29 16.99 16.23
CA ASN A 6 21.46 15.79 16.20
C ASN A 6 22.28 14.61 15.64
N THR A 7 22.19 13.45 16.29
CA THR A 7 22.85 12.21 15.86
C THR A 7 22.11 11.50 14.72
N HIS A 8 20.79 11.77 14.58
CA HIS A 8 19.94 11.16 13.58
C HIS A 8 19.08 12.25 12.91
N LEU A 9 18.98 12.21 11.60
CA LEU A 9 18.36 13.25 10.80
C LEU A 9 17.19 12.74 9.95
N LEU A 10 17.26 11.53 9.42
CA LEU A 10 16.31 11.02 8.43
C LEU A 10 15.77 9.65 8.81
N ALA A 11 14.45 9.53 8.80
CA ALA A 11 13.70 8.29 8.93
C ALA A 11 12.49 8.32 7.98
N ILE A 12 11.95 7.16 7.65
CA ILE A 12 10.66 7.06 6.95
C ILE A 12 9.63 6.50 7.92
N ALA A 13 8.74 7.39 8.36
CA ALA A 13 7.63 7.08 9.28
C ALA A 13 6.42 6.53 8.51
N PRO A 14 5.47 5.82 9.18
CA PRO A 14 4.28 5.25 8.53
C PRO A 14 3.30 6.31 8.00
N THR A 15 3.16 7.46 8.66
CA THR A 15 2.39 8.66 8.25
C THR A 15 0.93 8.40 7.84
N VAL A 16 0.25 7.44 8.48
CA VAL A 16 -1.12 7.01 8.10
C VAL A 16 -2.11 8.17 8.20
N SER A 17 -2.21 8.80 9.37
CA SER A 17 -3.15 9.92 9.59
C SER A 17 -2.80 11.14 8.76
N ASN A 18 -1.51 11.43 8.60
CA ASN A 18 -1.04 12.56 7.80
C ASN A 18 -1.39 12.41 6.32
N SER A 19 -1.32 11.20 5.77
CA SER A 19 -1.67 10.93 4.38
C SER A 19 -3.13 11.29 4.06
N VAL A 20 -4.02 11.08 5.03
CA VAL A 20 -5.44 11.45 4.91
C VAL A 20 -5.61 12.97 4.83
N ILE A 21 -4.91 13.71 5.69
CA ILE A 21 -4.95 15.18 5.73
C ILE A 21 -4.30 15.77 4.47
N CYS A 22 -3.20 15.17 4.00
CA CYS A 22 -2.47 15.60 2.81
C CYS A 22 -3.14 15.22 1.48
N GLY A 23 -4.45 14.97 1.48
CA GLY A 23 -5.21 14.77 0.24
C GLY A 23 -5.46 13.31 -0.14
N GLY A 24 -5.18 12.35 0.74
CA GLY A 24 -5.46 10.93 0.51
C GLY A 24 -4.46 10.26 -0.41
N ILE A 25 -3.20 10.69 -0.38
CA ILE A 25 -2.06 9.96 -0.96
C ILE A 25 -1.73 8.75 -0.08
N SER A 26 -0.95 7.80 -0.59
CA SER A 26 -0.56 6.61 0.17
C SER A 26 0.24 6.98 1.43
N ALA A 27 0.06 6.20 2.48
CA ALA A 27 0.80 6.38 3.73
C ALA A 27 2.27 5.98 3.57
N GLY A 28 3.16 6.70 4.24
CA GLY A 28 4.59 6.41 4.20
C GLY A 28 5.13 6.46 2.78
N ILE A 29 5.79 5.38 2.39
CA ILE A 29 6.39 5.20 1.08
C ILE A 29 5.82 3.95 0.38
N GLU A 30 4.66 3.52 0.81
CA GLU A 30 4.00 2.30 0.36
C GLU A 30 2.98 2.57 -0.74
N PRO A 31 2.73 1.60 -1.64
CA PRO A 31 1.62 1.66 -2.57
C PRO A 31 0.28 1.68 -1.85
N LEU A 32 -0.77 2.15 -2.53
CA LEU A 32 -2.12 2.11 -1.99
C LEU A 32 -2.57 0.65 -1.75
N PRO A 33 -3.17 0.34 -0.61
CA PRO A 33 -3.65 -1.02 -0.32
C PRO A 33 -4.84 -1.43 -1.20
N ALA A 34 -5.60 -0.46 -1.71
CA ALA A 34 -6.76 -0.66 -2.58
C ALA A 34 -7.07 0.61 -3.38
N ASN A 35 -7.62 0.47 -4.60
CA ASN A 35 -8.04 1.61 -5.41
C ASN A 35 -9.40 2.18 -4.99
N ILE A 36 -10.20 1.40 -4.28
CA ILE A 36 -11.42 1.82 -3.60
C ILE A 36 -11.55 1.10 -2.28
N TYR A 37 -11.98 1.81 -1.26
CA TYR A 37 -12.16 1.25 0.07
C TYR A 37 -13.10 2.07 0.94
N THR A 38 -13.64 1.44 2.00
CA THR A 38 -14.39 2.11 3.04
C THR A 38 -13.45 2.60 4.15
N PHE A 39 -13.61 3.84 4.54
CA PHE A 39 -12.89 4.44 5.65
C PHE A 39 -13.87 4.73 6.79
N ASN A 40 -13.63 4.14 7.96
CA ASN A 40 -14.43 4.38 9.15
C ASN A 40 -13.79 5.50 9.98
N GLY A 41 -14.39 6.67 9.94
CA GLY A 41 -13.97 7.81 10.75
C GLY A 41 -14.93 8.05 11.93
N ALA A 42 -14.54 8.93 12.85
CA ALA A 42 -15.38 9.33 14.00
C ALA A 42 -16.75 9.90 13.60
N LYS A 43 -16.88 10.40 12.37
CA LYS A 43 -18.12 11.00 11.83
C LYS A 43 -18.90 10.06 10.90
N GLY A 44 -18.51 8.79 10.79
CA GLY A 44 -19.20 7.82 9.93
C GLY A 44 -18.26 7.12 8.95
N THR A 45 -18.87 6.27 8.11
CA THR A 45 -18.18 5.49 7.08
C THR A 45 -18.18 6.26 5.76
N PHE A 46 -17.02 6.39 5.15
CA PHE A 46 -16.83 7.09 3.88
C PHE A 46 -16.19 6.15 2.86
N ILE A 47 -16.60 6.22 1.62
CA ILE A 47 -15.94 5.53 0.51
C ILE A 47 -14.81 6.42 0.01
N ARG A 48 -13.61 5.87 -0.07
CA ARG A 48 -12.44 6.52 -0.66
C ARG A 48 -12.05 5.85 -1.96
N LYS A 49 -11.73 6.68 -2.95
CA LYS A 49 -11.31 6.26 -4.29
C LYS A 49 -9.90 6.77 -4.56
N ASN A 50 -9.12 6.00 -5.31
CA ASN A 50 -7.86 6.47 -5.85
C ASN A 50 -8.13 7.62 -6.84
N LYS A 51 -7.72 8.82 -6.48
CA LYS A 51 -8.00 10.03 -7.25
C LYS A 51 -7.39 10.00 -8.64
N SER A 52 -6.22 9.38 -8.80
CA SER A 52 -5.56 9.26 -10.10
C SER A 52 -6.32 8.32 -11.03
N LEU A 53 -6.81 7.19 -10.50
CA LEU A 53 -7.67 6.29 -11.24
C LEU A 53 -9.01 6.94 -11.60
N GLU A 54 -9.62 7.65 -10.66
CA GLU A 54 -10.87 8.37 -10.91
C GLU A 54 -10.70 9.42 -12.02
N ALA A 55 -9.61 10.19 -11.98
CA ALA A 55 -9.32 11.17 -13.03
C ALA A 55 -9.12 10.52 -14.41
N LEU A 56 -8.44 9.37 -14.47
CA LEU A 56 -8.29 8.60 -15.70
C LEU A 56 -9.64 8.10 -16.23
N LEU A 57 -10.47 7.51 -15.36
CA LEU A 57 -11.79 7.02 -15.75
C LEU A 57 -12.72 8.16 -16.22
N ILE A 58 -12.65 9.33 -15.59
CA ILE A 58 -13.38 10.54 -16.05
C ILE A 58 -12.91 10.92 -17.46
N LYS A 59 -11.59 11.01 -17.68
CA LYS A 59 -11.01 11.35 -18.98
C LYS A 59 -11.45 10.39 -20.09
N LYS A 60 -11.62 9.12 -19.77
CA LYS A 60 -12.06 8.06 -20.69
C LYS A 60 -13.60 7.98 -20.85
N GLY A 61 -14.37 8.74 -20.07
CA GLY A 61 -15.84 8.64 -20.04
C GLY A 61 -16.37 7.36 -19.37
N GLU A 62 -15.51 6.67 -18.62
CA GLU A 62 -15.78 5.37 -17.97
C GLU A 62 -15.90 5.48 -16.43
N ASN A 63 -16.03 6.67 -15.86
CA ASN A 63 -16.24 6.83 -14.42
C ASN A 63 -17.68 6.45 -14.03
N LYS A 64 -17.99 5.16 -14.07
CA LYS A 64 -19.31 4.57 -13.79
C LYS A 64 -19.30 3.83 -12.47
N ASN A 65 -20.36 3.94 -11.67
CA ASN A 65 -20.48 3.28 -10.36
C ASN A 65 -20.26 1.77 -10.45
N LYS A 66 -20.77 1.11 -11.51
CA LYS A 66 -20.60 -0.33 -11.70
C LYS A 66 -19.13 -0.80 -11.67
N TRP A 67 -18.19 0.03 -12.14
CA TRP A 67 -16.78 -0.32 -12.13
C TRP A 67 -16.18 -0.16 -10.73
N TRP A 68 -16.63 0.83 -9.99
CA TRP A 68 -16.23 1.01 -8.59
C TRP A 68 -16.79 -0.10 -7.70
N ASP A 69 -18.04 -0.50 -7.92
CA ASP A 69 -18.68 -1.61 -7.19
C ASP A 69 -17.97 -2.93 -7.47
N GLN A 70 -17.58 -3.18 -8.74
CA GLN A 70 -16.80 -4.35 -9.11
C GLN A 70 -15.44 -4.34 -8.40
N MET A 71 -14.68 -3.24 -8.50
CA MET A 71 -13.39 -3.12 -7.81
C MET A 71 -13.53 -3.32 -6.30
N LEU A 72 -14.60 -2.80 -5.68
CA LEU A 72 -14.84 -2.97 -4.25
C LEU A 72 -15.06 -4.46 -3.88
N GLN A 73 -15.79 -5.21 -4.71
CA GLN A 73 -15.98 -6.66 -4.57
C GLN A 73 -14.66 -7.43 -4.77
N ASP A 74 -13.80 -6.93 -5.64
CA ASP A 74 -12.49 -7.50 -5.95
C ASP A 74 -11.38 -7.01 -4.97
N GLY A 75 -11.76 -6.58 -3.77
CA GLY A 75 -10.80 -6.13 -2.75
C GLY A 75 -10.07 -4.82 -3.08
N GLY A 76 -10.64 -4.01 -3.97
CA GLY A 76 -10.07 -2.74 -4.43
C GLY A 76 -9.11 -2.88 -5.62
N SER A 77 -9.00 -4.06 -6.21
CA SER A 77 -8.20 -4.33 -7.40
C SER A 77 -8.86 -3.74 -8.66
N ALA A 78 -8.05 -3.18 -9.56
CA ALA A 78 -8.48 -2.74 -10.88
C ALA A 78 -8.20 -3.79 -11.98
N GLN A 79 -7.58 -4.93 -11.64
CA GLN A 79 -7.06 -5.89 -12.61
C GLN A 79 -8.17 -6.62 -13.38
N ASN A 80 -9.33 -6.83 -12.75
CA ASN A 80 -10.48 -7.53 -13.34
C ASN A 80 -11.40 -6.62 -14.17
N LEU A 81 -11.08 -5.34 -14.30
CA LEU A 81 -11.84 -4.47 -15.19
C LEU A 81 -11.62 -4.86 -16.66
N PRO A 82 -12.65 -4.70 -17.54
CA PRO A 82 -12.50 -4.98 -18.97
C PRO A 82 -11.42 -4.11 -19.61
N ASP A 83 -10.71 -4.64 -20.61
CA ASP A 83 -9.66 -3.90 -21.32
C ASP A 83 -10.20 -2.70 -22.11
N SER A 84 -11.50 -2.68 -22.40
CA SER A 84 -12.17 -1.51 -22.95
C SER A 84 -12.27 -0.34 -21.96
N VAL A 85 -12.13 -0.58 -20.66
CA VAL A 85 -12.16 0.41 -19.59
C VAL A 85 -10.75 0.83 -19.20
N LEU A 86 -9.89 -0.13 -18.90
CA LEU A 86 -8.46 0.07 -18.63
C LEU A 86 -7.64 -0.91 -19.47
N THR A 87 -6.70 -0.39 -20.26
CA THR A 87 -5.78 -1.25 -21.00
C THR A 87 -4.87 -2.04 -20.02
N PRO A 88 -4.23 -3.14 -20.47
CA PRO A 88 -3.29 -3.87 -19.61
C PRO A 88 -2.20 -2.97 -19.00
N GLU A 89 -1.66 -2.03 -19.79
CA GLU A 89 -0.62 -1.11 -19.33
C GLU A 89 -1.17 -0.12 -18.29
N GLU A 90 -2.42 0.33 -18.45
CA GLU A 90 -3.07 1.19 -17.45
C GLU A 90 -3.37 0.42 -16.15
N LYS A 91 -3.74 -0.86 -16.23
CA LYS A 91 -3.95 -1.71 -15.04
C LYS A 91 -2.66 -1.86 -14.24
N GLU A 92 -1.51 -2.00 -14.88
CA GLU A 92 -0.20 -2.07 -14.19
C GLU A 92 0.10 -0.82 -13.37
N LEU A 93 -0.38 0.36 -13.79
CA LEU A 93 -0.20 1.60 -13.02
C LEU A 93 -1.02 1.64 -11.73
N PHE A 94 -2.06 0.83 -11.63
CA PHE A 94 -2.99 0.80 -10.50
C PHE A 94 -2.95 -0.51 -9.72
N LEU A 95 -1.82 -1.20 -9.77
CA LEU A 95 -1.56 -2.33 -8.88
C LEU A 95 -1.67 -1.88 -7.42
N THR A 96 -2.40 -2.65 -6.63
CA THR A 96 -2.49 -2.46 -5.19
C THR A 96 -1.27 -3.03 -4.48
N PHE A 97 -1.07 -2.65 -3.24
CA PHE A 97 0.08 -3.12 -2.45
C PHE A 97 0.23 -4.66 -2.42
N PRO A 98 -0.85 -5.47 -2.22
CA PRO A 98 -0.75 -6.91 -2.29
C PRO A 98 -0.40 -7.48 -3.68
N GLU A 99 -0.72 -6.75 -4.74
CA GLU A 99 -0.49 -7.18 -6.12
C GLU A 99 0.94 -6.93 -6.61
N ILE A 100 1.66 -6.03 -5.93
CA ILE A 100 3.04 -5.68 -6.29
C ILE A 100 3.99 -6.76 -5.77
N ASN A 101 4.98 -7.13 -6.60
CA ASN A 101 6.04 -8.03 -6.18
C ASN A 101 6.82 -7.46 -4.99
N GLN A 102 6.76 -8.14 -3.85
CA GLN A 102 7.36 -7.68 -2.60
C GLN A 102 8.90 -7.55 -2.67
N LEU A 103 9.57 -8.29 -3.56
CA LEU A 103 11.01 -8.10 -3.81
C LEU A 103 11.32 -6.73 -4.39
N GLU A 104 10.45 -6.18 -5.25
CA GLU A 104 10.65 -4.85 -5.82
C GLU A 104 10.52 -3.76 -4.75
N LEU A 105 9.60 -3.92 -3.80
CA LEU A 105 9.48 -3.02 -2.65
C LEU A 105 10.75 -3.05 -1.80
N VAL A 106 11.27 -4.24 -1.52
CA VAL A 106 12.52 -4.44 -0.79
C VAL A 106 13.70 -3.78 -1.52
N ARG A 107 13.82 -3.96 -2.84
CA ARG A 107 14.88 -3.34 -3.65
C ARG A 107 14.81 -1.81 -3.60
N GLN A 108 13.64 -1.24 -3.77
CA GLN A 108 13.43 0.21 -3.67
C GLN A 108 13.78 0.73 -2.26
N ALA A 109 13.37 0.02 -1.21
CA ALA A 109 13.70 0.38 0.16
C ALA A 109 15.21 0.32 0.42
N ALA A 110 15.91 -0.66 -0.14
CA ALA A 110 17.36 -0.80 -0.03
C ALA A 110 18.10 0.37 -0.68
N ILE A 111 17.63 0.87 -1.82
CA ILE A 111 18.20 2.05 -2.47
C ILE A 111 18.06 3.27 -1.55
N ARG A 112 16.88 3.48 -0.96
CA ARG A 112 16.63 4.60 -0.04
C ARG A 112 17.41 4.47 1.26
N GLN A 113 17.61 3.25 1.78
CA GLN A 113 18.29 3.00 3.04
C GLN A 113 19.70 3.57 3.08
N LYS A 114 20.37 3.69 1.94
CA LYS A 114 21.71 4.28 1.83
C LYS A 114 21.75 5.77 2.19
N TYR A 115 20.61 6.45 2.11
CA TYR A 115 20.49 7.89 2.33
C TYR A 115 19.72 8.23 3.62
N ILE A 116 19.35 7.23 4.39
CA ILE A 116 18.58 7.35 5.64
C ILE A 116 19.43 6.80 6.78
N ASP A 117 19.67 7.62 7.80
CA ASP A 117 20.48 7.23 8.94
C ASP A 117 19.72 6.37 9.98
N GLN A 118 18.41 6.51 10.03
CA GLN A 118 17.54 5.65 10.85
C GLN A 118 16.93 4.50 10.05
N THR A 119 15.70 4.13 10.34
CA THR A 119 14.96 3.03 9.74
C THR A 119 13.84 3.51 8.84
N GLN A 120 13.28 2.58 8.06
CA GLN A 120 12.09 2.77 7.26
C GLN A 120 10.97 1.90 7.84
N SER A 121 9.78 2.44 8.00
CA SER A 121 8.57 1.68 8.34
C SER A 121 8.09 0.94 7.09
N LEU A 122 8.81 -0.08 6.68
CA LEU A 122 8.51 -0.89 5.49
C LEU A 122 7.64 -2.07 5.88
N ASN A 123 6.38 -2.05 5.44
CA ASN A 123 5.49 -3.19 5.52
C ASN A 123 5.70 -4.12 4.32
N LEU A 124 5.38 -5.39 4.50
CA LEU A 124 5.32 -6.39 3.44
C LEU A 124 3.92 -7.01 3.44
N SER A 125 3.40 -7.34 2.26
CA SER A 125 2.09 -7.96 2.09
C SER A 125 2.24 -9.29 1.38
N PHE A 126 1.62 -10.33 1.95
CA PHE A 126 1.66 -11.69 1.41
C PHE A 126 0.25 -12.25 1.32
N ASP A 127 0.00 -13.07 0.30
CA ASP A 127 -1.23 -13.86 0.23
C ASP A 127 -1.20 -14.95 1.31
N PRO A 128 -2.34 -15.30 1.96
CA PRO A 128 -2.41 -16.40 2.93
C PRO A 128 -1.93 -17.75 2.39
N ASN A 129 -1.97 -17.93 1.09
CA ASN A 129 -1.52 -19.15 0.40
C ASN A 129 -0.06 -19.08 -0.06
N ASP A 130 0.63 -17.94 0.16
CA ASP A 130 2.03 -17.81 -0.16
C ASP A 130 2.88 -18.83 0.59
N SER A 131 3.84 -19.44 -0.11
CA SER A 131 4.70 -20.43 0.52
C SER A 131 5.62 -19.79 1.56
N PRO A 132 5.87 -20.47 2.70
CA PRO A 132 6.86 -20.00 3.68
C PRO A 132 8.24 -19.76 3.05
N LYS A 133 8.57 -20.50 2.00
CA LYS A 133 9.80 -20.33 1.23
C LYS A 133 9.85 -18.97 0.55
N TRP A 134 8.74 -18.52 -0.05
CA TRP A 134 8.64 -17.20 -0.68
C TRP A 134 8.78 -16.09 0.36
N ILE A 135 8.05 -16.18 1.47
CA ILE A 135 8.13 -15.22 2.56
C ILE A 135 9.57 -15.12 3.08
N ASN A 136 10.21 -16.26 3.33
CA ASN A 136 11.62 -16.30 3.75
C ASN A 136 12.56 -15.69 2.71
N GLN A 137 12.33 -15.93 1.42
CA GLN A 137 13.16 -15.37 0.34
C GLN A 137 13.12 -13.84 0.37
N VAL A 138 11.95 -13.23 0.53
CA VAL A 138 11.80 -11.77 0.60
C VAL A 138 12.53 -11.20 1.82
N HIS A 139 12.38 -11.83 2.98
CA HIS A 139 13.08 -11.41 4.22
C HIS A 139 14.60 -11.53 4.10
N MET A 140 15.09 -12.63 3.52
CA MET A 140 16.51 -12.83 3.29
C MET A 140 17.09 -11.82 2.29
N GLU A 141 16.32 -11.44 1.28
CA GLU A 141 16.72 -10.42 0.33
C GLU A 141 16.80 -9.04 1.01
N ALA A 142 15.84 -8.70 1.85
CA ALA A 142 15.87 -7.47 2.64
C ALA A 142 17.15 -7.40 3.51
N TRP A 143 17.49 -8.48 4.19
CA TRP A 143 18.71 -8.56 4.98
C TRP A 143 19.97 -8.42 4.12
N LYS A 144 20.08 -9.15 3.02
CA LYS A 144 21.23 -9.10 2.10
C LYS A 144 21.48 -7.71 1.52
N LEU A 145 20.38 -6.97 1.24
CA LEU A 145 20.44 -5.63 0.69
C LEU A 145 20.69 -4.54 1.74
N GLY A 146 20.82 -4.92 3.03
CA GLY A 146 21.18 -4.02 4.12
C GLY A 146 20.03 -3.16 4.63
N ILE A 147 18.79 -3.61 4.48
CA ILE A 147 17.64 -2.97 5.13
C ILE A 147 17.75 -3.23 6.63
N LYS A 148 17.68 -2.17 7.42
CA LYS A 148 17.87 -2.23 8.88
C LYS A 148 16.74 -2.93 9.60
N THR A 149 15.48 -2.65 9.20
CA THR A 149 14.26 -3.23 9.81
C THR A 149 13.17 -3.38 8.77
N LEU A 150 12.32 -4.39 8.98
CA LEU A 150 10.98 -4.52 8.42
C LEU A 150 9.99 -4.21 9.53
N TYR A 151 8.78 -3.75 9.19
CA TYR A 151 7.78 -3.33 10.18
C TYR A 151 6.70 -4.41 10.32
N TYR A 152 5.61 -4.35 9.56
CA TYR A 152 4.58 -5.37 9.61
C TYR A 152 4.70 -6.36 8.46
N LEU A 153 4.45 -7.62 8.75
CA LEU A 153 4.09 -8.62 7.77
C LEU A 153 2.56 -8.70 7.74
N ARG A 154 1.96 -8.21 6.67
CA ARG A 154 0.52 -8.25 6.46
C ARG A 154 0.17 -9.49 5.66
N THR A 155 -0.82 -10.22 6.12
CA THR A 155 -1.45 -11.32 5.39
C THR A 155 -2.95 -11.26 5.65
N ASP A 156 -3.73 -11.50 4.62
CA ASP A 156 -5.17 -11.62 4.78
C ASP A 156 -5.50 -12.92 5.55
N SER A 157 -6.54 -12.88 6.39
CA SER A 157 -7.04 -14.08 7.03
C SER A 157 -7.65 -15.00 5.97
N VAL A 158 -7.37 -16.31 6.07
CA VAL A 158 -8.02 -17.35 5.25
C VAL A 158 -9.54 -17.38 5.48
N ILE A 159 -9.97 -16.95 6.65
CA ILE A 159 -11.38 -16.68 6.94
C ILE A 159 -11.66 -15.29 6.36
N LYS A 160 -12.33 -15.24 5.22
CA LYS A 160 -12.82 -13.99 4.63
C LYS A 160 -13.73 -13.29 5.64
N GLY A 161 -13.14 -12.53 6.54
CA GLY A 161 -13.84 -11.52 7.28
C GLY A 161 -14.30 -10.43 6.32
N ASP A 162 -15.45 -9.84 6.60
CA ASP A 162 -16.06 -8.73 5.89
C ASP A 162 -15.01 -7.69 5.44
N LEU A 163 -15.17 -7.12 4.25
CA LEU A 163 -14.29 -6.07 3.71
C LEU A 163 -14.04 -4.92 4.70
N GLY A 164 -14.96 -4.72 5.65
CA GLY A 164 -14.80 -3.77 6.76
C GLY A 164 -13.66 -4.13 7.73
N SER A 165 -13.35 -5.42 7.93
CA SER A 165 -12.32 -5.86 8.86
C SER A 165 -10.90 -5.65 8.32
N ARG A 166 -10.70 -5.77 7.01
CA ARG A 166 -9.40 -5.51 6.35
C ARG A 166 -8.89 -4.09 6.58
N MET A 167 -9.79 -3.17 6.88
CA MET A 167 -9.49 -1.74 7.02
C MET A 167 -9.46 -1.25 8.47
N ALA A 168 -10.16 -1.94 9.38
CA ALA A 168 -10.09 -1.64 10.80
C ALA A 168 -8.67 -1.84 11.36
N GLU A 169 -7.91 -2.79 10.82
CA GLU A 169 -6.54 -3.05 11.24
C GLU A 169 -5.55 -1.95 10.83
N CYS A 170 -5.83 -1.20 9.75
CA CYS A 170 -5.01 -0.05 9.39
C CYS A 170 -5.18 1.17 10.31
N VAL A 171 -6.28 1.24 11.05
CA VAL A 171 -6.59 2.37 11.95
C VAL A 171 -6.14 2.10 13.38
N SER A 172 -5.90 0.84 13.76
CA SER A 172 -5.54 0.46 15.13
C SER A 172 -4.05 0.59 15.46
N CYS A 173 -3.22 1.08 14.53
CA CYS A 173 -1.78 1.23 14.75
C CYS A 173 -1.38 2.57 15.38
N ASP A 174 -2.33 3.43 15.73
CA ASP A 174 -2.12 4.67 16.48
C ASP A 174 -2.57 4.47 17.94
N GLY A 175 -1.81 3.71 18.70
CA GLY A 175 -1.86 3.61 20.15
C GLY A 175 -0.51 3.93 20.75
#